data_02c007c265d5fc741b471ab64e97233e
#
_entry.id   02c007c265d5fc741b471ab64e97233e
#
_cell.length_a   1.000
_cell.length_b   1.000
_cell.length_c   1.000
_cell.angle_alpha   90.00
_cell.angle_beta   90.00
_cell.angle_gamma   90.00
#
_symmetry.space_group_name_H-M   'P 1'
#
loop_
_entity.id
_entity.type
_entity.pdbx_description
1 polymer ?
#
loop_
_entity_poly.entity_id
_entity_poly.type
_entity_poly.pdbx_seq_one_letter_code
_entity_poly.pdbx_strand_id
1 'polypeptide(L)'
;SSPSRGLGDVYKRQPDALLALFKEAGAKYFTPCAVHHDNFDLWDSKYQEWNSVNMGPKKDLIGMWKEATHKVGLRFGVTTHLSRSYSWLNTANQSDTKGPMAGVPYDGAAGEGKGLYPSNDGQSTHPRAPFDPPEVWRDNWAKRVQQLVEDYEPDHLYFDCAVPFRGSDEGQTGMDVIAHFYNNRPEGVMCIKERPWQGLYADGITTLDFERGKAASILKEPWQTDDSIGSWGYNPSKPYMTPDLVVDKLIDIVSKNGNMLLNIPIKADGTLDAEATTLLQDVGKWFAVNGEAIYGTRPWYMYGEGRNEIGHHDLESKMTAKDFRYTTKGDVLYAFVLDWPRYGRNPVVFPNLVKMNTRISE
;
A
#
# COMPACT_ATOMS: atom_id res chain seq x y z
N SER A 1 15.63 -6.49 16.37
CA SER A 1 15.50 -6.66 14.91
C SER A 1 14.03 -6.86 14.57
N SER A 2 13.46 -5.97 13.81
CA SER A 2 12.17 -6.26 13.21
C SER A 2 12.42 -7.40 12.22
N PRO A 3 11.83 -8.60 12.41
CA PRO A 3 11.94 -9.62 11.39
C PRO A 3 11.42 -9.02 10.10
N SER A 4 12.12 -9.28 9.01
CA SER A 4 11.73 -8.87 7.67
C SER A 4 10.25 -9.23 7.48
N ARG A 5 9.40 -8.21 7.43
CA ARG A 5 7.95 -8.36 7.34
C ARG A 5 7.58 -8.96 6.00
N GLY A 6 7.78 -10.23 5.82
CA GLY A 6 7.51 -10.89 4.55
C GLY A 6 8.22 -12.23 4.35
N LEU A 7 9.21 -12.54 5.16
CA LEU A 7 9.89 -13.84 5.13
C LEU A 7 9.20 -14.87 6.05
N GLY A 8 7.86 -14.87 6.11
CA GLY A 8 7.14 -15.98 6.71
C GLY A 8 7.61 -17.31 6.12
N ASP A 9 7.23 -18.41 6.73
CA ASP A 9 7.59 -19.75 6.25
C ASP A 9 7.14 -19.93 4.79
N VAL A 10 8.00 -19.48 3.87
CA VAL A 10 7.73 -19.34 2.44
C VAL A 10 7.36 -20.68 1.82
N TYR A 11 7.75 -21.78 2.47
CA TYR A 11 7.42 -23.13 2.02
C TYR A 11 5.94 -23.47 2.18
N LYS A 12 5.24 -22.78 3.09
CA LYS A 12 3.81 -23.00 3.37
C LYS A 12 2.89 -21.99 2.71
N ARG A 13 3.44 -20.93 2.10
CA ARG A 13 2.63 -19.94 1.37
C ARG A 13 1.79 -20.61 0.30
N GLN A 14 0.50 -20.38 0.37
CA GLN A 14 -0.46 -20.80 -0.65
C GLN A 14 -1.02 -19.55 -1.35
N PRO A 15 -0.25 -18.94 -2.28
CA PRO A 15 -0.68 -17.70 -2.94
C PRO A 15 -2.06 -17.84 -3.58
N ASP A 16 -2.35 -18.97 -4.23
CA ASP A 16 -3.64 -19.21 -4.90
C ASP A 16 -4.83 -19.07 -3.94
N ALA A 17 -4.76 -19.68 -2.75
CA ALA A 17 -5.84 -19.64 -1.78
C ALA A 17 -6.04 -18.22 -1.20
N LEU A 18 -4.94 -17.50 -0.93
CA LEU A 18 -5.00 -16.12 -0.45
C LEU A 18 -5.59 -15.19 -1.50
N LEU A 19 -5.13 -15.29 -2.76
CA LEU A 19 -5.63 -14.45 -3.85
C LEU A 19 -7.11 -14.75 -4.17
N ALA A 20 -7.55 -15.99 -4.07
CA ALA A 20 -8.97 -16.34 -4.18
C ALA A 20 -9.80 -15.65 -3.10
N LEU A 21 -9.37 -15.70 -1.82
CA LEU A 21 -10.04 -15.02 -0.71
C LEU A 21 -10.04 -13.50 -0.90
N PHE A 22 -8.93 -12.89 -1.32
CA PHE A 22 -8.87 -11.45 -1.55
C PHE A 22 -9.80 -11.02 -2.69
N LYS A 23 -9.90 -11.81 -3.75
CA LYS A 23 -10.87 -11.56 -4.83
C LYS A 23 -12.31 -11.68 -4.33
N GLU A 24 -12.63 -12.69 -3.55
CA GLU A 24 -13.95 -12.86 -2.93
C GLU A 24 -14.28 -11.70 -1.98
N ALA A 25 -13.28 -11.19 -1.25
CA ALA A 25 -13.41 -9.99 -0.43
C ALA A 25 -13.59 -8.69 -1.24
N GLY A 26 -13.55 -8.74 -2.55
CA GLY A 26 -13.83 -7.60 -3.44
C GLY A 26 -12.60 -6.92 -4.04
N ALA A 27 -11.38 -7.41 -3.83
CA ALA A 27 -10.18 -6.82 -4.41
C ALA A 27 -10.23 -6.79 -5.95
N LYS A 28 -9.64 -5.77 -6.55
CA LYS A 28 -9.46 -5.60 -8.00
C LYS A 28 -8.00 -5.63 -8.42
N TYR A 29 -7.10 -5.38 -7.50
CA TYR A 29 -5.66 -5.46 -7.71
C TYR A 29 -4.99 -6.01 -6.45
N PHE A 30 -3.80 -6.55 -6.62
CA PHE A 30 -2.95 -7.06 -5.55
C PHE A 30 -1.52 -6.57 -5.75
N THR A 31 -0.91 -6.02 -4.70
CA THR A 31 0.41 -5.40 -4.76
C THR A 31 1.27 -5.94 -3.62
N PRO A 32 2.05 -7.02 -3.84
CA PRO A 32 3.00 -7.50 -2.86
C PRO A 32 4.19 -6.54 -2.70
N CYS A 33 4.79 -6.53 -1.51
CA CYS A 33 6.06 -5.86 -1.29
C CYS A 33 7.18 -6.67 -1.96
N ALA A 34 7.86 -6.09 -2.96
CA ALA A 34 8.97 -6.72 -3.64
C ALA A 34 10.28 -6.59 -2.83
N VAL A 35 10.47 -5.44 -2.16
CA VAL A 35 11.60 -5.18 -1.28
C VAL A 35 11.23 -4.11 -0.27
N HIS A 36 11.66 -4.29 0.97
CA HIS A 36 11.49 -3.29 2.03
C HIS A 36 12.81 -2.59 2.36
N HIS A 37 12.86 -1.82 3.44
CA HIS A 37 14.07 -1.13 3.91
C HIS A 37 15.23 -2.07 4.25
N ASP A 38 14.94 -3.37 4.44
CA ASP A 38 15.94 -4.43 4.70
C ASP A 38 16.84 -4.73 3.51
N ASN A 39 16.56 -4.14 2.34
CA ASN A 39 17.36 -4.28 1.12
C ASN A 39 17.45 -5.72 0.57
N PHE A 40 16.55 -6.61 1.01
CA PHE A 40 16.48 -8.00 0.56
C PHE A 40 15.40 -8.16 -0.51
N ASP A 41 15.78 -8.54 -1.73
CA ASP A 41 14.86 -8.66 -2.87
C ASP A 41 14.07 -9.95 -2.82
N LEU A 42 12.74 -9.87 -3.02
CA LEU A 42 11.85 -11.03 -3.04
C LEU A 42 11.62 -11.63 -4.44
N TRP A 43 12.50 -11.32 -5.39
CA TRP A 43 12.48 -11.82 -6.79
C TRP A 43 13.87 -12.28 -7.23
N ASP A 44 13.99 -12.79 -8.44
CA ASP A 44 15.25 -13.17 -9.07
C ASP A 44 16.03 -11.93 -9.54
N SER A 45 16.58 -11.21 -8.56
CA SER A 45 17.28 -9.96 -8.79
C SER A 45 18.65 -10.19 -9.40
N LYS A 46 18.91 -9.53 -10.54
CA LYS A 46 20.24 -9.53 -11.22
C LYS A 46 21.21 -8.53 -10.58
N TYR A 47 20.69 -7.58 -9.79
CA TYR A 47 21.44 -6.43 -9.27
C TYR A 47 21.58 -6.43 -7.75
N GLN A 48 20.99 -7.44 -7.08
CA GLN A 48 21.10 -7.64 -5.63
C GLN A 48 21.35 -9.13 -5.36
N GLU A 49 22.51 -9.41 -4.78
CA GLU A 49 22.91 -10.77 -4.42
C GLU A 49 22.05 -11.35 -3.27
N TRP A 50 21.61 -10.45 -2.36
CA TRP A 50 20.71 -10.78 -1.28
C TRP A 50 19.26 -10.81 -1.77
N ASN A 51 18.85 -11.95 -2.33
CA ASN A 51 17.52 -12.15 -2.86
C ASN A 51 16.94 -13.53 -2.53
N SER A 52 15.64 -13.68 -2.67
CA SER A 52 14.90 -14.89 -2.29
C SER A 52 15.19 -16.12 -3.17
N VAL A 53 15.83 -15.95 -4.31
CA VAL A 53 16.28 -17.06 -5.17
C VAL A 53 17.63 -17.57 -4.75
N ASN A 54 18.55 -16.66 -4.41
CA ASN A 54 19.90 -17.00 -3.97
C ASN A 54 19.91 -17.50 -2.51
N MET A 55 19.02 -16.99 -1.67
CA MET A 55 19.04 -17.23 -0.21
C MET A 55 17.66 -17.59 0.31
N GLY A 56 17.62 -18.22 1.47
CA GLY A 56 16.38 -18.58 2.14
C GLY A 56 15.53 -19.57 1.34
N PRO A 57 14.38 -19.17 0.81
CA PRO A 57 13.41 -20.08 0.19
C PRO A 57 13.85 -20.64 -1.16
N LYS A 58 14.87 -20.08 -1.80
CA LYS A 58 15.32 -20.44 -3.13
C LYS A 58 14.21 -20.38 -4.19
N LYS A 59 13.39 -19.31 -4.11
CA LYS A 59 12.21 -19.10 -4.97
C LYS A 59 12.04 -17.64 -5.34
N ASP A 60 11.58 -17.41 -6.56
CA ASP A 60 11.07 -16.12 -7.02
C ASP A 60 9.66 -15.89 -6.44
N LEU A 61 9.59 -15.15 -5.33
CA LEU A 61 8.33 -14.90 -4.64
C LEU A 61 7.44 -13.93 -5.40
N ILE A 62 8.01 -12.95 -6.09
CA ILE A 62 7.24 -11.98 -6.87
C ILE A 62 6.65 -12.64 -8.09
N GLY A 63 7.38 -13.51 -8.78
CA GLY A 63 6.84 -14.34 -9.87
C GLY A 63 5.68 -15.21 -9.41
N MET A 64 5.81 -15.88 -8.27
CA MET A 64 4.71 -16.68 -7.68
C MET A 64 3.46 -15.84 -7.40
N TRP A 65 3.62 -14.62 -6.87
CA TRP A 65 2.49 -13.71 -6.62
C TRP A 65 1.87 -13.21 -7.93
N LYS A 66 2.69 -12.87 -8.95
CA LYS A 66 2.21 -12.48 -10.29
C LYS A 66 1.31 -13.57 -10.88
N GLU A 67 1.80 -14.82 -10.90
CA GLU A 67 1.04 -15.96 -11.44
C GLU A 67 -0.29 -16.17 -10.71
N ALA A 68 -0.27 -16.20 -9.37
CA ALA A 68 -1.48 -16.36 -8.56
C ALA A 68 -2.49 -15.21 -8.76
N THR A 69 -2.00 -13.98 -8.91
CA THR A 69 -2.81 -12.79 -9.15
C THR A 69 -3.53 -12.88 -10.50
N HIS A 70 -2.81 -13.21 -11.55
CA HIS A 70 -3.38 -13.37 -12.90
C HIS A 70 -4.36 -14.54 -12.99
N LYS A 71 -4.07 -15.65 -12.31
CA LYS A 71 -4.94 -16.83 -12.26
C LYS A 71 -6.34 -16.51 -11.74
N VAL A 72 -6.46 -15.61 -10.79
CA VAL A 72 -7.77 -15.14 -10.29
C VAL A 72 -8.31 -13.91 -11.03
N GLY A 73 -7.58 -13.37 -12.00
CA GLY A 73 -8.01 -12.23 -12.83
C GLY A 73 -7.97 -10.90 -12.09
N LEU A 74 -7.04 -10.70 -11.16
CA LEU A 74 -6.73 -9.42 -10.56
C LEU A 74 -5.63 -8.70 -11.34
N ARG A 75 -5.56 -7.36 -11.22
CA ARG A 75 -4.41 -6.57 -11.65
C ARG A 75 -3.24 -6.81 -10.71
N PHE A 76 -2.04 -6.92 -11.27
CA PHE A 76 -0.82 -7.16 -10.52
C PHE A 76 -0.02 -5.88 -10.32
N GLY A 77 0.45 -5.64 -9.10
CA GLY A 77 1.36 -4.55 -8.79
C GLY A 77 2.56 -5.01 -7.98
N VAL A 78 3.49 -4.10 -7.73
CA VAL A 78 4.60 -4.28 -6.78
C VAL A 78 4.84 -3.00 -6.01
N THR A 79 5.24 -3.12 -4.74
CA THR A 79 5.72 -1.98 -3.96
C THR A 79 7.18 -2.13 -3.58
N THR A 80 7.90 -1.01 -3.53
CA THR A 80 9.30 -0.95 -3.12
C THR A 80 9.52 0.13 -2.07
N HIS A 81 10.48 -0.12 -1.16
CA HIS A 81 10.90 0.83 -0.12
C HIS A 81 12.40 1.17 -0.23
N LEU A 82 12.99 0.89 -1.36
CA LEU A 82 14.45 0.94 -1.59
C LEU A 82 15.07 2.31 -1.41
N SER A 83 14.35 3.40 -1.65
CA SER A 83 14.93 4.74 -1.57
C SER A 83 15.48 5.09 -0.18
N ARG A 84 15.02 4.41 0.87
CA ARG A 84 15.53 4.58 2.24
C ARG A 84 16.55 3.53 2.65
N SER A 85 16.69 2.44 1.92
CA SER A 85 17.56 1.33 2.29
C SER A 85 19.02 1.74 2.44
N TYR A 86 19.44 2.81 1.72
CA TYR A 86 20.79 3.35 1.82
C TYR A 86 21.19 3.79 3.24
N SER A 87 20.25 4.32 4.01
CA SER A 87 20.54 4.82 5.37
C SER A 87 19.80 4.05 6.46
N TRP A 88 18.77 3.29 6.12
CA TRP A 88 17.91 2.63 7.11
C TRP A 88 18.64 1.67 8.02
N LEU A 89 19.56 0.90 7.47
CA LEU A 89 20.35 -0.12 8.18
C LEU A 89 21.74 0.40 8.60
N ASN A 90 21.97 1.71 8.60
CA ASN A 90 23.28 2.28 8.92
C ASN A 90 23.76 1.89 10.32
N THR A 91 22.85 1.66 11.27
CA THR A 91 23.22 1.14 12.61
C THR A 91 23.88 -0.22 12.57
N ALA A 92 23.64 -1.05 11.55
CA ALA A 92 24.31 -2.34 11.36
C ALA A 92 25.82 -2.20 11.14
N ASN A 93 26.31 -1.03 10.77
CA ASN A 93 27.73 -0.71 10.59
C ASN A 93 28.41 -0.18 11.86
N GLN A 94 27.83 -0.43 13.03
CA GLN A 94 28.28 0.06 14.34
C GLN A 94 28.58 -1.11 15.31
N SER A 95 28.70 -0.78 16.58
CA SER A 95 28.80 -1.72 17.70
C SER A 95 28.10 -1.15 18.92
N ASP A 96 27.80 -1.99 19.90
CA ASP A 96 27.34 -1.51 21.20
C ASP A 96 28.38 -0.61 21.86
N THR A 97 27.94 0.49 22.44
CA THR A 97 28.82 1.42 23.18
C THR A 97 28.96 1.06 24.67
N LYS A 98 28.08 0.19 25.17
CA LYS A 98 28.01 -0.23 26.58
C LYS A 98 27.56 -1.68 26.68
N GLY A 99 27.79 -2.29 27.88
CA GLY A 99 27.37 -3.66 28.14
C GLY A 99 28.39 -4.70 27.75
N PRO A 100 28.08 -6.01 27.91
CA PRO A 100 29.02 -7.11 27.73
C PRO A 100 29.51 -7.26 26.25
N MET A 101 28.79 -6.70 25.29
CA MET A 101 29.15 -6.76 23.86
C MET A 101 29.70 -5.42 23.35
N ALA A 102 30.06 -4.50 24.24
CA ALA A 102 30.59 -3.19 23.82
C ALA A 102 31.86 -3.36 22.96
N GLY A 103 31.86 -2.66 21.79
CA GLY A 103 32.96 -2.71 20.83
C GLY A 103 32.98 -3.94 19.93
N VAL A 104 32.07 -4.90 20.11
CA VAL A 104 31.90 -6.02 19.18
C VAL A 104 31.13 -5.51 17.95
N PRO A 105 31.70 -5.57 16.75
CA PRO A 105 31.04 -5.03 15.54
C PRO A 105 29.77 -5.82 15.21
N TYR A 106 28.73 -5.13 14.77
CA TYR A 106 27.56 -5.75 14.16
C TYR A 106 27.89 -6.30 12.76
N ASP A 107 26.96 -7.10 12.19
CA ASP A 107 27.16 -7.83 10.95
C ASP A 107 27.62 -6.94 9.78
N GLY A 108 27.10 -5.72 9.67
CA GLY A 108 27.50 -4.76 8.64
C GLY A 108 28.97 -4.30 8.80
N ALA A 109 29.38 -4.00 10.05
CA ALA A 109 30.74 -3.59 10.37
C ALA A 109 31.72 -4.77 10.33
N ALA A 110 31.27 -5.99 10.63
CA ALA A 110 32.06 -7.22 10.48
C ALA A 110 32.23 -7.66 9.02
N GLY A 111 31.42 -7.10 8.11
CA GLY A 111 31.44 -7.43 6.70
C GLY A 111 30.62 -8.66 6.30
N GLU A 112 29.92 -9.30 7.23
CA GLU A 112 29.13 -10.51 6.96
C GLU A 112 27.91 -10.22 6.08
N GLY A 113 27.32 -9.01 6.22
CA GLY A 113 26.20 -8.53 5.41
C GLY A 113 26.60 -7.64 4.24
N LYS A 114 27.76 -7.89 3.64
CA LYS A 114 28.24 -7.08 2.51
C LYS A 114 27.21 -7.02 1.40
N GLY A 115 26.86 -5.79 0.99
CA GLY A 115 25.84 -5.54 -0.04
C GLY A 115 24.40 -5.54 0.52
N LEU A 116 24.13 -6.11 1.71
CA LEU A 116 22.84 -6.01 2.37
C LEU A 116 22.75 -4.74 3.24
N TYR A 117 23.81 -4.43 3.97
CA TYR A 117 23.90 -3.28 4.87
C TYR A 117 24.78 -2.17 4.28
N PRO A 118 24.22 -1.29 3.43
CA PRO A 118 25.00 -0.18 2.91
C PRO A 118 25.44 0.77 4.04
N SER A 119 26.67 1.27 3.94
CA SER A 119 27.15 2.34 4.82
C SER A 119 26.84 3.68 4.16
N ASN A 120 26.30 4.61 4.92
CA ASN A 120 26.15 6.00 4.49
C ASN A 120 27.35 6.88 4.84
N ASP A 121 28.51 6.25 5.12
CA ASP A 121 29.80 6.90 5.41
C ASP A 121 29.71 8.00 6.49
N GLY A 122 28.84 7.80 7.47
CA GLY A 122 28.67 8.72 8.61
C GLY A 122 27.89 10.00 8.27
N GLN A 123 27.30 10.12 7.08
CA GLN A 123 26.54 11.31 6.67
C GLN A 123 25.34 11.57 7.60
N SER A 124 24.72 10.52 8.13
CA SER A 124 23.66 10.65 9.12
C SER A 124 23.37 9.30 9.80
N THR A 125 23.00 9.35 11.08
CA THR A 125 22.47 8.21 11.82
C THR A 125 20.95 8.11 11.72
N HIS A 126 20.28 9.11 11.13
CA HIS A 126 18.84 9.11 10.97
C HIS A 126 18.43 8.20 9.80
N PRO A 127 17.51 7.24 9.99
CA PRO A 127 17.15 6.27 8.96
C PRO A 127 16.46 6.87 7.72
N ARG A 128 16.07 8.15 7.78
CA ARG A 128 15.47 8.89 6.65
C ARG A 128 16.47 9.82 5.95
N ALA A 129 17.75 9.75 6.29
CA ALA A 129 18.82 10.55 5.71
C ALA A 129 20.01 9.64 5.38
N PRO A 130 20.91 10.04 4.48
CA PRO A 130 20.80 11.22 3.62
C PRO A 130 19.81 10.99 2.49
N PHE A 131 19.32 12.09 1.92
CA PHE A 131 18.45 12.05 0.73
C PHE A 131 19.24 12.11 -0.58
N ASP A 132 20.56 12.11 -0.50
CA ASP A 132 21.49 12.11 -1.64
C ASP A 132 22.42 10.89 -1.55
N PRO A 133 21.94 9.70 -1.90
CA PRO A 133 22.80 8.53 -1.98
C PRO A 133 23.77 8.70 -3.15
N PRO A 134 24.98 8.09 -3.08
CA PRO A 134 25.94 8.17 -4.17
C PRO A 134 25.40 7.58 -5.48
N GLU A 135 25.96 8.02 -6.60
CA GLU A 135 25.55 7.60 -7.96
C GLU A 135 25.45 6.08 -8.10
N VAL A 136 26.45 5.38 -7.62
CA VAL A 136 26.48 3.90 -7.64
C VAL A 136 25.25 3.27 -6.97
N TRP A 137 24.75 3.87 -5.89
CA TRP A 137 23.52 3.42 -5.23
C TRP A 137 22.28 3.77 -6.05
N ARG A 138 22.19 5.00 -6.55
CA ARG A 138 21.08 5.44 -7.41
C ARG A 138 20.94 4.57 -8.65
N ASP A 139 22.06 4.28 -9.31
CA ASP A 139 22.10 3.40 -10.47
C ASP A 139 21.66 1.97 -10.16
N ASN A 140 22.12 1.41 -9.04
CA ASN A 140 21.69 0.10 -8.59
C ASN A 140 20.18 0.09 -8.29
N TRP A 141 19.68 1.10 -7.58
CA TRP A 141 18.27 1.27 -7.32
C TRP A 141 17.46 1.32 -8.63
N ALA A 142 17.86 2.14 -9.58
CA ALA A 142 17.19 2.27 -10.86
C ALA A 142 17.14 0.94 -11.63
N LYS A 143 18.28 0.25 -11.74
CA LYS A 143 18.36 -1.05 -12.42
C LYS A 143 17.48 -2.11 -11.78
N ARG A 144 17.39 -2.16 -10.44
CA ARG A 144 16.51 -3.10 -9.71
C ARG A 144 15.05 -2.82 -9.99
N VAL A 145 14.63 -1.54 -9.98
CA VAL A 145 13.25 -1.16 -10.28
C VAL A 145 12.91 -1.38 -11.75
N GLN A 146 13.82 -1.03 -12.67
CA GLN A 146 13.64 -1.29 -14.10
C GLN A 146 13.50 -2.79 -14.38
N GLN A 147 14.31 -3.63 -13.74
CA GLN A 147 14.15 -5.09 -13.83
C GLN A 147 12.77 -5.57 -13.36
N LEU A 148 12.24 -5.03 -12.25
CA LEU A 148 10.88 -5.36 -11.80
C LEU A 148 9.83 -4.99 -12.87
N VAL A 149 10.00 -3.87 -13.54
CA VAL A 149 9.09 -3.44 -14.61
C VAL A 149 9.20 -4.38 -15.82
N GLU A 150 10.39 -4.72 -16.25
CA GLU A 150 10.66 -5.53 -17.44
C GLU A 150 10.26 -7.01 -17.25
N ASP A 151 10.68 -7.62 -16.13
CA ASP A 151 10.50 -9.06 -15.91
C ASP A 151 9.09 -9.40 -15.36
N TYR A 152 8.45 -8.47 -14.63
CA TYR A 152 7.16 -8.73 -13.98
C TYR A 152 5.98 -7.92 -14.52
N GLU A 153 6.22 -6.89 -15.33
CA GLU A 153 5.21 -6.11 -16.04
C GLU A 153 4.04 -5.63 -15.14
N PRO A 154 4.32 -4.98 -13.99
CA PRO A 154 3.26 -4.61 -13.06
C PRO A 154 2.32 -3.55 -13.65
N ASP A 155 1.00 -3.70 -13.41
CA ASP A 155 0.00 -2.68 -13.70
C ASP A 155 0.06 -1.52 -12.69
N HIS A 156 0.60 -1.79 -11.49
CA HIS A 156 0.72 -0.83 -10.40
C HIS A 156 2.13 -0.89 -9.81
N LEU A 157 2.85 0.22 -9.85
CA LEU A 157 4.18 0.39 -9.23
C LEU A 157 4.07 1.41 -8.10
N TYR A 158 4.30 0.97 -6.86
CA TYR A 158 4.15 1.82 -5.70
C TYR A 158 5.49 2.02 -4.98
N PHE A 159 5.88 3.27 -4.83
CA PHE A 159 7.02 3.68 -4.02
C PHE A 159 6.53 4.15 -2.65
N ASP A 160 6.68 3.30 -1.65
CA ASP A 160 6.37 3.66 -0.27
C ASP A 160 7.49 4.51 0.35
N CYS A 161 7.96 5.48 -0.38
CA CYS A 161 8.93 6.46 0.05
C CYS A 161 9.15 7.55 -1.01
N ALA A 162 10.28 8.24 -0.93
CA ALA A 162 10.63 9.33 -1.79
C ALA A 162 11.19 8.86 -3.15
N VAL A 163 10.64 9.35 -4.23
CA VAL A 163 11.15 9.25 -5.59
C VAL A 163 10.77 10.54 -6.30
N PRO A 164 11.65 11.12 -7.12
CA PRO A 164 13.07 10.88 -7.29
C PRO A 164 13.88 11.30 -6.07
N PHE A 165 15.11 10.79 -5.96
CA PHE A 165 16.04 11.28 -4.97
C PHE A 165 16.35 12.76 -5.24
N ARG A 166 16.29 13.59 -4.17
CA ARG A 166 16.81 14.95 -4.25
C ARG A 166 18.31 14.92 -3.97
N GLY A 167 19.09 14.70 -4.98
CA GLY A 167 20.51 14.60 -4.84
C GLY A 167 21.25 15.47 -5.86
N SER A 168 22.54 15.18 -6.00
CA SER A 168 23.44 15.83 -6.94
C SER A 168 23.00 15.66 -8.42
N ASP A 169 22.11 14.72 -8.71
CA ASP A 169 21.49 14.52 -10.02
C ASP A 169 20.16 15.27 -10.22
N GLU A 170 19.79 16.11 -9.27
CA GLU A 170 18.53 16.89 -9.29
C GLU A 170 17.28 16.02 -9.47
N GLY A 171 17.34 14.71 -9.16
CA GLY A 171 16.25 13.76 -9.28
C GLY A 171 16.17 13.07 -10.65
N GLN A 172 17.17 13.22 -11.51
CA GLN A 172 17.16 12.67 -12.87
C GLN A 172 16.99 11.14 -12.87
N THR A 173 17.71 10.42 -12.02
CA THR A 173 17.59 8.95 -11.91
C THR A 173 16.15 8.51 -11.63
N GLY A 174 15.46 9.22 -10.72
CA GLY A 174 14.06 8.93 -10.44
C GLY A 174 13.13 9.23 -11.61
N MET A 175 13.36 10.33 -12.33
CA MET A 175 12.60 10.69 -13.52
C MET A 175 12.79 9.67 -14.64
N ASP A 176 14.00 9.15 -14.82
CA ASP A 176 14.30 8.11 -15.80
C ASP A 176 13.55 6.80 -15.49
N VAL A 177 13.44 6.43 -14.20
CA VAL A 177 12.65 5.26 -13.77
C VAL A 177 11.16 5.48 -14.03
N ILE A 178 10.62 6.67 -13.77
CA ILE A 178 9.23 7.02 -14.08
C ILE A 178 8.98 6.90 -15.58
N ALA A 179 9.84 7.48 -16.41
CA ALA A 179 9.75 7.40 -17.85
C ALA A 179 9.85 5.95 -18.35
N HIS A 180 10.78 5.16 -17.80
CA HIS A 180 10.92 3.74 -18.11
C HIS A 180 9.64 2.95 -17.82
N PHE A 181 9.02 3.19 -16.65
CA PHE A 181 7.76 2.54 -16.30
C PHE A 181 6.67 2.83 -17.33
N TYR A 182 6.38 4.10 -17.62
CA TYR A 182 5.30 4.45 -18.54
C TYR A 182 5.58 4.08 -20.00
N ASN A 183 6.85 4.03 -20.43
CA ASN A 183 7.22 3.54 -21.75
C ASN A 183 6.95 2.04 -21.91
N ASN A 184 7.12 1.26 -20.85
CA ASN A 184 6.86 -0.19 -20.85
C ASN A 184 5.41 -0.53 -20.47
N ARG A 185 4.77 0.30 -19.66
CA ARG A 185 3.42 0.10 -19.11
C ARG A 185 2.56 1.36 -19.30
N PRO A 186 2.18 1.73 -20.54
CA PRO A 186 1.46 2.98 -20.81
C PRO A 186 0.09 3.07 -20.10
N GLU A 187 -0.54 1.92 -19.79
CA GLU A 187 -1.78 1.85 -19.02
C GLU A 187 -1.54 1.60 -17.51
N GLY A 188 -0.28 1.58 -17.09
CA GLY A 188 0.10 1.36 -15.70
C GLY A 188 -0.15 2.59 -14.83
N VAL A 189 -0.21 2.36 -13.52
CA VAL A 189 -0.36 3.41 -12.51
C VAL A 189 0.84 3.39 -11.59
N MET A 190 1.50 4.54 -11.42
CA MET A 190 2.56 4.72 -10.44
C MET A 190 2.03 5.51 -9.25
N CYS A 191 2.23 4.98 -8.04
CA CYS A 191 1.90 5.65 -6.79
C CYS A 191 3.14 6.04 -6.01
N ILE A 192 3.10 7.19 -5.35
CA ILE A 192 4.14 7.67 -4.42
C ILE A 192 3.49 8.22 -3.15
N LYS A 193 4.20 8.15 -2.03
CA LYS A 193 3.78 8.85 -0.80
C LYS A 193 3.82 10.35 -0.99
N GLU A 194 2.79 11.03 -0.49
CA GLU A 194 2.79 12.49 -0.43
C GLU A 194 3.94 12.99 0.45
N ARG A 195 4.76 13.88 -0.12
CA ARG A 195 5.86 14.54 0.58
C ARG A 195 5.92 16.00 0.13
N PRO A 196 5.49 16.96 0.95
CA PRO A 196 5.43 18.39 0.59
C PRO A 196 6.74 18.96 0.08
N TRP A 197 7.87 18.43 0.55
CA TRP A 197 9.20 18.90 0.13
C TRP A 197 9.74 18.27 -1.15
N GLN A 198 9.02 17.34 -1.74
CA GLN A 198 9.51 16.64 -2.93
C GLN A 198 9.19 17.32 -4.23
N GLY A 199 8.32 18.30 -4.28
CA GLY A 199 7.96 19.23 -5.37
C GLY A 199 8.64 19.13 -6.75
N LEU A 200 9.16 17.95 -7.12
CA LEU A 200 9.85 17.66 -8.38
C LEU A 200 8.90 17.10 -9.44
N TYR A 201 7.67 16.80 -9.05
CA TYR A 201 6.68 16.23 -9.94
C TYR A 201 5.69 17.29 -10.40
N ALA A 202 5.38 17.28 -11.68
CA ALA A 202 4.18 17.95 -12.18
C ALA A 202 2.94 17.17 -11.73
N ASP A 203 1.84 17.87 -11.47
CA ASP A 203 0.56 17.25 -11.15
C ASP A 203 0.16 16.26 -12.26
N GLY A 204 -0.28 15.08 -11.84
CA GLY A 204 -0.74 14.02 -12.75
C GLY A 204 0.34 13.08 -13.28
N ILE A 205 1.63 13.28 -12.98
CA ILE A 205 2.69 12.31 -13.35
C ILE A 205 2.54 11.02 -12.55
N THR A 206 2.25 11.12 -11.25
CA THR A 206 2.05 9.99 -10.36
C THR A 206 0.78 10.15 -9.54
N THR A 207 0.22 9.04 -9.09
CA THR A 207 -0.89 9.02 -8.13
C THR A 207 -0.34 9.25 -6.72
N LEU A 208 -0.93 10.19 -5.98
CA LEU A 208 -0.56 10.44 -4.60
C LEU A 208 -1.10 9.34 -3.69
N ASP A 209 -0.31 8.95 -2.68
CA ASP A 209 -0.71 8.04 -1.62
C ASP A 209 -0.68 8.72 -0.24
N PHE A 210 -1.73 8.50 0.54
CA PHE A 210 -1.91 9.03 1.89
C PHE A 210 -1.85 7.90 2.90
N GLU A 211 -0.72 7.68 3.57
CA GLU A 211 -0.59 6.60 4.55
C GLU A 211 -1.62 6.73 5.67
N ARG A 212 -2.49 5.74 5.82
CA ARG A 212 -3.62 5.69 6.77
C ARG A 212 -4.49 6.96 6.73
N GLY A 213 -4.32 7.75 5.68
CA GLY A 213 -4.93 9.04 5.51
C GLY A 213 -6.17 9.03 4.64
N LYS A 214 -6.71 10.21 4.42
CA LYS A 214 -7.79 10.47 3.49
C LYS A 214 -7.72 11.91 2.99
N ALA A 215 -8.20 12.13 1.79
CA ALA A 215 -8.43 13.50 1.31
C ALA A 215 -9.54 14.17 2.15
N ALA A 216 -9.38 15.46 2.42
CA ALA A 216 -10.38 16.25 3.14
C ALA A 216 -11.64 16.50 2.27
N SER A 217 -11.49 16.49 0.95
CA SER A 217 -12.54 16.73 -0.03
C SER A 217 -12.30 15.91 -1.29
N ILE A 218 -13.18 16.05 -2.28
CA ILE A 218 -12.99 15.44 -3.61
C ILE A 218 -11.73 16.04 -4.24
N LEU A 219 -10.80 15.17 -4.65
CA LEU A 219 -9.66 15.56 -5.47
C LEU A 219 -9.98 15.37 -6.95
N LYS A 220 -9.44 16.26 -7.76
CA LYS A 220 -9.61 16.21 -9.23
C LYS A 220 -8.96 14.95 -9.80
N GLU A 221 -7.71 14.70 -9.42
CA GLU A 221 -6.97 13.53 -9.85
C GLU A 221 -7.23 12.34 -8.90
N PRO A 222 -7.24 11.11 -9.41
CA PRO A 222 -7.31 9.92 -8.57
C PRO A 222 -6.14 9.87 -7.57
N TRP A 223 -6.40 9.32 -6.40
CA TRP A 223 -5.42 9.15 -5.34
C TRP A 223 -5.56 7.77 -4.70
N GLN A 224 -4.57 7.38 -3.92
CA GLN A 224 -4.57 6.15 -3.15
C GLN A 224 -4.44 6.46 -1.66
N THR A 225 -4.95 5.57 -0.84
CA THR A 225 -4.50 5.41 0.54
C THR A 225 -4.05 3.99 0.75
N ASP A 226 -2.89 3.82 1.37
CA ASP A 226 -2.49 2.56 1.97
C ASP A 226 -2.92 2.54 3.44
N ASP A 227 -3.63 1.49 3.84
CA ASP A 227 -4.04 1.26 5.22
C ASP A 227 -3.90 -0.21 5.57
N SER A 228 -4.07 -0.57 6.83
CA SER A 228 -3.99 -1.94 7.31
C SER A 228 -5.17 -2.25 8.21
N ILE A 229 -5.73 -3.45 8.10
CA ILE A 229 -6.77 -3.91 9.03
C ILE A 229 -6.32 -3.94 10.49
N GLY A 230 -5.01 -3.89 10.74
CA GLY A 230 -4.41 -3.87 12.07
C GLY A 230 -3.01 -3.27 12.03
N SER A 231 -2.00 -3.96 12.59
CA SER A 231 -0.60 -3.60 12.42
C SER A 231 -0.12 -3.90 11.00
N TRP A 232 0.92 -3.19 10.52
CA TRP A 232 1.50 -3.46 9.20
C TRP A 232 2.02 -4.90 9.06
N GLY A 233 2.63 -5.46 10.10
CA GLY A 233 2.97 -6.87 10.17
C GLY A 233 2.06 -7.61 11.15
N TYR A 234 1.96 -8.93 11.02
CA TYR A 234 1.16 -9.75 11.91
C TYR A 234 1.59 -9.58 13.38
N ASN A 235 0.63 -9.26 14.22
CA ASN A 235 0.82 -9.12 15.66
C ASN A 235 -0.42 -9.66 16.40
N PRO A 236 -0.34 -10.83 17.05
CA PRO A 236 -1.49 -11.45 17.70
C PRO A 236 -2.03 -10.67 18.90
N SER A 237 -1.28 -9.67 19.38
CA SER A 237 -1.70 -8.80 20.50
C SER A 237 -2.38 -7.51 20.07
N LYS A 238 -2.57 -7.30 18.75
CA LYS A 238 -3.19 -6.10 18.21
C LYS A 238 -4.53 -6.44 17.57
N PRO A 239 -5.60 -5.71 17.90
CA PRO A 239 -6.91 -5.92 17.31
C PRO A 239 -6.92 -5.51 15.83
N TYR A 240 -7.84 -6.08 15.09
CA TYR A 240 -8.20 -5.66 13.75
C TYR A 240 -9.34 -4.63 13.77
N MET A 241 -9.50 -3.93 12.65
CA MET A 241 -10.69 -3.13 12.36
C MET A 241 -11.92 -4.04 12.28
N THR A 242 -13.10 -3.49 12.57
CA THR A 242 -14.35 -4.19 12.25
C THR A 242 -14.60 -4.19 10.74
N PRO A 243 -15.32 -5.17 10.17
CA PRO A 243 -15.72 -5.18 8.77
C PRO A 243 -16.45 -3.90 8.35
N ASP A 244 -17.34 -3.38 9.22
CA ASP A 244 -18.10 -2.14 8.97
C ASP A 244 -17.15 -0.94 8.80
N LEU A 245 -16.11 -0.83 9.64
CA LEU A 245 -15.13 0.25 9.51
C LEU A 245 -14.34 0.16 8.20
N VAL A 246 -13.95 -1.04 7.79
CA VAL A 246 -13.25 -1.24 6.50
C VAL A 246 -14.13 -0.77 5.34
N VAL A 247 -15.41 -1.12 5.37
CA VAL A 247 -16.40 -0.71 4.35
C VAL A 247 -16.60 0.81 4.37
N ASP A 248 -16.80 1.40 5.53
CA ASP A 248 -17.02 2.85 5.69
C ASP A 248 -15.81 3.66 5.22
N LYS A 249 -14.59 3.20 5.56
CA LYS A 249 -13.35 3.80 5.04
C LYS A 249 -13.31 3.77 3.51
N LEU A 250 -13.60 2.62 2.92
CA LEU A 250 -13.60 2.47 1.47
C LEU A 250 -14.63 3.38 0.80
N ILE A 251 -15.85 3.44 1.32
CA ILE A 251 -16.91 4.31 0.80
C ILE A 251 -16.48 5.77 0.89
N ASP A 252 -15.91 6.21 2.02
CA ASP A 252 -15.41 7.58 2.20
C ASP A 252 -14.30 7.91 1.19
N ILE A 253 -13.35 6.99 0.98
CA ILE A 253 -12.25 7.13 0.03
C ILE A 253 -12.77 7.25 -1.41
N VAL A 254 -13.62 6.31 -1.83
CA VAL A 254 -14.14 6.27 -3.21
C VAL A 254 -15.02 7.48 -3.51
N SER A 255 -15.82 7.95 -2.54
CA SER A 255 -16.64 9.16 -2.69
C SER A 255 -15.82 10.43 -2.92
N LYS A 256 -14.51 10.39 -2.64
CA LYS A 256 -13.55 11.49 -2.80
C LYS A 256 -12.55 11.29 -3.95
N ASN A 257 -12.84 10.36 -4.88
CA ASN A 257 -12.00 9.99 -6.03
C ASN A 257 -10.76 9.15 -5.65
N GLY A 258 -10.80 8.47 -4.51
CA GLY A 258 -9.67 7.66 -4.01
C GLY A 258 -9.82 6.17 -4.28
N ASN A 259 -8.71 5.47 -4.11
CA ASN A 259 -8.61 4.01 -4.12
C ASN A 259 -7.93 3.55 -2.82
N MET A 260 -8.30 2.39 -2.31
CA MET A 260 -7.73 1.84 -1.08
C MET A 260 -6.83 0.64 -1.38
N LEU A 261 -5.58 0.71 -0.93
CA LEU A 261 -4.65 -0.40 -0.85
C LEU A 261 -4.66 -0.92 0.59
N LEU A 262 -5.39 -1.99 0.85
CA LEU A 262 -5.58 -2.53 2.20
C LEU A 262 -4.57 -3.64 2.50
N ASN A 263 -3.69 -3.41 3.44
CA ASN A 263 -2.75 -4.41 3.93
C ASN A 263 -3.45 -5.42 4.85
N ILE A 264 -3.26 -6.69 4.54
CA ILE A 264 -3.72 -7.82 5.34
C ILE A 264 -2.50 -8.50 5.95
N PRO A 265 -2.29 -8.40 7.27
CA PRO A 265 -1.12 -8.99 7.93
C PRO A 265 -1.16 -10.53 7.85
N ILE A 266 -0.12 -11.11 7.26
CA ILE A 266 0.03 -12.56 7.09
C ILE A 266 0.93 -13.12 8.20
N LYS A 267 0.55 -14.26 8.80
CA LYS A 267 1.38 -14.97 9.77
C LYS A 267 2.69 -15.47 9.16
N ALA A 268 3.66 -15.80 10.02
CA ALA A 268 4.96 -16.31 9.57
C ALA A 268 4.85 -17.57 8.71
N ASP A 269 3.83 -18.40 8.93
CA ASP A 269 3.56 -19.60 8.15
C ASP A 269 2.91 -19.33 6.77
N GLY A 270 2.67 -18.07 6.43
CA GLY A 270 2.05 -17.65 5.17
C GLY A 270 0.53 -17.76 5.14
N THR A 271 -0.13 -18.03 6.27
CA THR A 271 -1.59 -18.10 6.38
C THR A 271 -2.17 -16.87 7.09
N LEU A 272 -3.47 -16.67 7.00
CA LEU A 272 -4.20 -15.72 7.84
C LEU A 272 -4.66 -16.40 9.13
N ASP A 273 -4.94 -15.62 10.16
CA ASP A 273 -5.69 -16.12 11.30
C ASP A 273 -7.20 -16.14 11.03
N ALA A 274 -7.96 -16.71 11.95
CA ALA A 274 -9.40 -16.86 11.79
C ALA A 274 -10.13 -15.51 11.79
N GLU A 275 -9.66 -14.53 12.57
CA GLU A 275 -10.27 -13.21 12.67
C GLU A 275 -10.13 -12.43 11.36
N ALA A 276 -8.92 -12.35 10.79
CA ALA A 276 -8.69 -11.71 9.48
C ALA A 276 -9.45 -12.43 8.36
N THR A 277 -9.54 -13.76 8.41
CA THR A 277 -10.32 -14.54 7.43
C THR A 277 -11.80 -14.20 7.50
N THR A 278 -12.38 -14.16 8.70
CA THR A 278 -13.80 -13.82 8.91
C THR A 278 -14.08 -12.38 8.47
N LEU A 279 -13.20 -11.42 8.83
CA LEU A 279 -13.31 -10.03 8.40
C LEU A 279 -13.41 -9.92 6.88
N LEU A 280 -12.50 -10.59 6.15
CA LEU A 280 -12.50 -10.56 4.69
C LEU A 280 -13.75 -11.18 4.08
N GLN A 281 -14.24 -12.28 4.66
CA GLN A 281 -15.48 -12.92 4.23
C GLN A 281 -16.70 -12.00 4.43
N ASP A 282 -16.77 -11.28 5.55
CA ASP A 282 -17.87 -10.36 5.83
C ASP A 282 -17.81 -9.12 4.90
N VAL A 283 -16.64 -8.57 4.64
CA VAL A 283 -16.45 -7.53 3.62
C VAL A 283 -16.87 -8.06 2.24
N GLY A 284 -16.52 -9.29 1.89
CA GLY A 284 -16.92 -9.93 0.63
C GLY A 284 -18.44 -10.08 0.48
N LYS A 285 -19.15 -10.46 1.55
CA LYS A 285 -20.62 -10.50 1.55
C LYS A 285 -21.24 -9.12 1.26
N TRP A 286 -20.68 -8.07 1.85
CA TRP A 286 -21.12 -6.72 1.56
C TRP A 286 -20.90 -6.34 0.09
N PHE A 287 -19.72 -6.66 -0.47
CA PHE A 287 -19.41 -6.41 -1.88
C PHE A 287 -20.30 -7.16 -2.86
N ALA A 288 -20.70 -8.38 -2.51
CA ALA A 288 -21.60 -9.19 -3.34
C ALA A 288 -22.93 -8.50 -3.61
N VAL A 289 -23.38 -7.63 -2.68
CA VAL A 289 -24.62 -6.86 -2.80
C VAL A 289 -24.37 -5.44 -3.30
N ASN A 290 -23.35 -4.76 -2.78
CA ASN A 290 -23.17 -3.31 -2.93
C ASN A 290 -22.01 -2.92 -3.87
N GLY A 291 -21.28 -3.87 -4.41
CA GLY A 291 -20.07 -3.60 -5.21
C GLY A 291 -20.32 -2.73 -6.46
N GLU A 292 -21.54 -2.74 -6.98
CA GLU A 292 -21.94 -1.88 -8.10
C GLU A 292 -21.76 -0.39 -7.79
N ALA A 293 -22.05 0.01 -6.55
CA ALA A 293 -21.94 1.39 -6.09
C ALA A 293 -20.50 1.85 -5.80
N ILE A 294 -19.53 0.90 -5.89
CA ILE A 294 -18.10 1.16 -5.69
C ILE A 294 -17.33 1.10 -7.02
N TYR A 295 -17.51 0.01 -7.79
CA TYR A 295 -16.67 -0.27 -8.93
C TYR A 295 -17.03 0.56 -10.16
N GLY A 296 -16.03 1.28 -10.70
CA GLY A 296 -16.19 2.09 -11.88
C GLY A 296 -17.03 3.35 -11.66
N THR A 297 -17.21 3.74 -10.41
CA THR A 297 -17.92 4.98 -10.05
C THR A 297 -17.00 6.20 -10.08
N ARG A 298 -17.61 7.37 -9.97
CA ARG A 298 -16.95 8.67 -9.82
C ARG A 298 -17.58 9.42 -8.65
N PRO A 299 -16.90 10.37 -8.03
CA PRO A 299 -17.53 11.25 -7.06
C PRO A 299 -18.73 12.00 -7.67
N TRP A 300 -19.73 12.23 -6.87
CA TRP A 300 -20.75 13.21 -7.17
C TRP A 300 -20.22 14.62 -6.93
N TYR A 301 -21.00 15.69 -7.17
CA TYR A 301 -20.53 17.07 -6.92
C TYR A 301 -20.20 17.35 -5.45
N MET A 302 -20.72 16.52 -4.54
CA MET A 302 -20.36 16.47 -3.14
C MET A 302 -20.09 15.01 -2.72
N TYR A 303 -19.10 14.81 -1.85
CA TYR A 303 -18.74 13.45 -1.43
C TYR A 303 -19.67 12.87 -0.39
N GLY A 304 -20.34 13.72 0.41
CA GLY A 304 -21.19 13.23 1.48
C GLY A 304 -21.74 14.31 2.39
N GLU A 305 -22.50 13.86 3.40
CA GLU A 305 -23.13 14.66 4.44
C GLU A 305 -22.97 13.96 5.78
N GLY A 306 -23.18 14.69 6.88
CA GLY A 306 -23.06 14.21 8.24
C GLY A 306 -22.04 14.99 9.04
N ARG A 307 -21.89 14.59 10.31
CA ARG A 307 -21.01 15.28 11.27
C ARG A 307 -19.84 14.42 11.72
N ASN A 308 -19.95 13.10 11.53
CA ASN A 308 -18.92 12.19 11.99
C ASN A 308 -17.84 12.02 10.92
N GLU A 309 -16.63 11.80 11.38
CA GLU A 309 -15.47 11.53 10.56
C GLU A 309 -14.82 10.21 10.97
N ILE A 310 -14.23 9.53 10.00
CA ILE A 310 -13.47 8.31 10.25
C ILE A 310 -12.05 8.72 10.63
N GLY A 311 -11.60 8.31 11.82
CA GLY A 311 -10.25 8.59 12.30
C GLY A 311 -9.21 7.63 11.70
N HIS A 312 -7.96 8.09 11.65
CA HIS A 312 -6.85 7.30 11.11
C HIS A 312 -6.57 5.99 11.87
N HIS A 313 -6.83 5.98 13.17
CA HIS A 313 -6.56 4.85 14.07
C HIS A 313 -7.81 4.24 14.67
N ASP A 314 -8.98 4.57 14.14
CA ASP A 314 -10.22 3.93 14.59
C ASP A 314 -10.16 2.42 14.28
N LEU A 315 -10.73 1.64 15.19
CA LEU A 315 -10.88 0.18 15.05
C LEU A 315 -12.34 -0.22 14.83
N GLU A 316 -13.25 0.67 15.17
CA GLU A 316 -14.68 0.52 15.00
C GLU A 316 -15.26 1.76 14.31
N SER A 317 -16.31 1.59 13.52
CA SER A 317 -17.01 2.72 12.91
C SER A 317 -17.74 3.55 13.97
N LYS A 318 -17.64 4.87 13.84
CA LYS A 318 -18.38 5.87 14.62
C LYS A 318 -19.46 6.54 13.78
N MET A 319 -19.68 6.04 12.58
CA MET A 319 -20.70 6.55 11.68
C MET A 319 -22.08 6.23 12.19
N THR A 320 -23.04 7.01 11.76
CA THR A 320 -24.44 6.90 12.13
C THR A 320 -25.35 6.92 10.91
N ALA A 321 -26.60 6.60 11.08
CA ALA A 321 -27.63 6.71 10.04
C ALA A 321 -27.89 8.16 9.55
N LYS A 322 -27.11 9.15 10.00
CA LYS A 322 -27.12 10.53 9.54
C LYS A 322 -25.88 10.92 8.73
N ASP A 323 -24.96 9.97 8.57
CA ASP A 323 -23.75 10.17 7.81
C ASP A 323 -23.89 9.46 6.46
N PHE A 324 -23.74 10.21 5.38
CA PHE A 324 -23.97 9.77 4.01
C PHE A 324 -22.73 9.98 3.16
N ARG A 325 -22.56 9.10 2.17
CA ARG A 325 -21.57 9.28 1.09
C ARG A 325 -22.22 9.04 -0.26
N TYR A 326 -21.66 9.63 -1.30
CA TYR A 326 -22.23 9.62 -2.63
C TYR A 326 -21.22 9.21 -3.68
N THR A 327 -21.65 8.36 -4.60
CA THR A 327 -20.93 8.05 -5.83
C THR A 327 -21.87 8.08 -7.04
N THR A 328 -21.33 8.19 -8.23
CA THR A 328 -22.11 8.17 -9.47
C THR A 328 -21.56 7.18 -10.48
N LYS A 329 -22.44 6.62 -11.31
CA LYS A 329 -22.06 5.77 -12.43
C LYS A 329 -23.04 6.01 -13.58
N GLY A 330 -22.58 6.68 -14.65
CA GLY A 330 -23.49 7.19 -15.66
C GLY A 330 -24.51 8.14 -15.04
N ASP A 331 -25.78 7.88 -15.28
CA ASP A 331 -26.91 8.68 -14.76
C ASP A 331 -27.42 8.20 -13.38
N VAL A 332 -26.75 7.20 -12.79
CA VAL A 332 -27.14 6.65 -11.49
C VAL A 332 -26.36 7.31 -10.36
N LEU A 333 -27.07 7.78 -9.35
CA LEU A 333 -26.52 8.25 -8.08
C LEU A 333 -26.69 7.17 -7.03
N TYR A 334 -25.59 6.75 -6.42
CA TYR A 334 -25.58 5.88 -5.26
C TYR A 334 -25.43 6.71 -3.99
N ALA A 335 -26.29 6.44 -3.00
CA ALA A 335 -26.27 7.08 -1.70
C ALA A 335 -26.07 6.01 -0.62
N PHE A 336 -24.94 6.07 0.07
CA PHE A 336 -24.63 5.18 1.18
C PHE A 336 -25.07 5.80 2.48
N VAL A 337 -25.78 5.02 3.32
CA VAL A 337 -26.07 5.34 4.72
C VAL A 337 -25.10 4.55 5.56
N LEU A 338 -24.23 5.24 6.32
CA LEU A 338 -23.07 4.61 6.97
C LEU A 338 -23.36 3.93 8.33
N ASP A 339 -24.62 3.82 8.71
CA ASP A 339 -25.10 2.92 9.77
C ASP A 339 -26.61 2.72 9.60
N TRP A 340 -27.12 1.59 10.08
CA TRP A 340 -28.55 1.31 9.99
C TRP A 340 -29.35 2.12 11.03
N PRO A 341 -30.46 2.75 10.65
CA PRO A 341 -31.30 3.47 11.61
C PRO A 341 -31.91 2.50 12.65
N ARG A 342 -31.35 2.51 13.85
CA ARG A 342 -31.65 1.54 14.92
C ARG A 342 -33.02 1.67 15.53
N TYR A 343 -33.70 2.78 15.33
CA TYR A 343 -34.99 3.05 15.96
C TYR A 343 -36.06 3.47 14.95
N GLY A 344 -36.98 2.54 14.71
CA GLY A 344 -38.34 2.81 14.30
C GLY A 344 -38.51 3.40 12.90
N ARG A 345 -39.71 3.76 12.63
CA ARG A 345 -40.29 4.20 11.37
C ARG A 345 -39.86 5.59 10.89
N ASN A 346 -38.68 6.10 11.31
CA ASN A 346 -38.22 7.39 10.84
C ASN A 346 -37.56 7.19 9.46
N PRO A 347 -38.06 7.88 8.44
CA PRO A 347 -37.44 7.80 7.11
C PRO A 347 -36.01 8.30 7.15
N VAL A 348 -35.13 7.65 6.40
CA VAL A 348 -33.81 8.20 6.10
C VAL A 348 -34.01 9.42 5.21
N VAL A 349 -33.55 10.57 5.65
CA VAL A 349 -33.66 11.83 4.90
C VAL A 349 -32.32 12.25 4.42
N PHE A 350 -32.17 12.41 3.11
CA PHE A 350 -31.00 12.95 2.45
C PHE A 350 -31.18 14.46 2.23
N PRO A 351 -30.67 15.33 3.10
CA PRO A 351 -31.03 16.75 3.14
C PRO A 351 -30.75 17.49 1.82
N ASN A 352 -29.67 17.15 1.15
CA ASN A 352 -29.31 17.82 -0.10
C ASN A 352 -30.02 17.25 -1.33
N LEU A 353 -30.41 15.97 -1.34
CA LEU A 353 -31.22 15.39 -2.42
C LEU A 353 -32.61 15.97 -2.44
N VAL A 354 -33.22 16.19 -1.26
CA VAL A 354 -34.56 16.80 -1.13
C VAL A 354 -34.57 18.23 -1.71
N LYS A 355 -33.49 19.00 -1.53
CA LYS A 355 -33.37 20.37 -2.07
C LYS A 355 -33.26 20.43 -3.60
N MET A 356 -32.86 19.34 -4.26
CA MET A 356 -32.64 19.32 -5.71
C MET A 356 -33.87 18.95 -6.53
N ASN A 357 -35.03 18.71 -5.92
CA ASN A 357 -36.24 18.23 -6.62
C ASN A 357 -35.99 16.95 -7.45
N THR A 358 -35.08 16.12 -7.02
CA THR A 358 -34.67 14.91 -7.75
C THR A 358 -35.75 13.85 -7.57
N ARG A 359 -36.26 13.27 -8.63
CA ARG A 359 -37.11 12.07 -8.56
C ARG A 359 -36.22 10.90 -8.14
N ILE A 360 -36.49 10.33 -6.97
CA ILE A 360 -35.87 9.10 -6.52
C ILE A 360 -36.74 7.96 -7.07
N SER A 361 -36.17 7.09 -7.89
CA SER A 361 -36.79 5.81 -8.23
C SER A 361 -36.51 4.83 -7.10
N GLU A 362 -37.56 4.18 -6.60
CA GLU A 362 -37.48 3.12 -5.62
C GLU A 362 -36.75 1.89 -6.15
#